data_e718c842d6bc82202131ad0cc18c361a
#
_entry.id   e718c842d6bc82202131ad0cc18c361a
#
_cell.length_a   1.000
_cell.length_b   1.000
_cell.length_c   1.000
_cell.angle_alpha   90.00
_cell.angle_beta   90.00
_cell.angle_gamma   90.00
#
_symmetry.space_group_name_H-M   'P 1'
#
loop_
_entity.id
_entity.type
_entity.pdbx_description
1 polymer ?
#
loop_
_entity_poly.entity_id
_entity_poly.type
_entity_poly.pdbx_seq_one_letter_code
_entity_poly.pdbx_strand_id
1 'polypeptide(L)'
;DFGIAIDENGEYAFTATSDSRRLRFLADVYGQKYVTDLKLEMQTATPDEVIEYLGKKYAIGDYEDPEDSQTDFIVGKGYSKYELLKMITVRYAMGLTSYQKYIGTTVATDISEETRAVIMENLDVLDGVSIEEAPVRRYVDSVYFSQIIGYTGKISSDELESLNARDLEEGGDGTRYTVNDVVGRSGIEAYMETTLQGRKGLETVYVNNTGKVMGIDEEASTTPVAGNDVYLTIDKDLQIAAYNILEQKIAGILLNKIQNAKEYTGKTNSSKELYIPVYDVYFALFNLSLIHISEP
;
A
#
# COMPACT_ATOMS: atom_id res chain seq x y z
N ASP A 1 3.76 -0.63 3.64
CA ASP A 1 5.04 0.09 3.46
C ASP A 1 5.86 -0.06 4.74
N PHE A 2 7.16 -0.32 4.60
CA PHE A 2 8.08 -0.30 5.72
C PHE A 2 8.32 1.15 6.16
N GLY A 3 8.30 1.41 7.47
CA GLY A 3 8.31 2.77 8.02
C GLY A 3 9.66 3.49 7.98
N ILE A 4 10.67 2.94 7.30
CA ILE A 4 12.01 3.54 7.13
C ILE A 4 12.41 3.49 5.66
N ALA A 5 13.03 4.57 5.18
CA ALA A 5 13.64 4.69 3.85
C ALA A 5 15.05 5.28 3.97
N ILE A 6 15.79 5.28 2.87
CA ILE A 6 17.05 6.01 2.75
C ILE A 6 16.73 7.38 2.15
N ASP A 7 17.19 8.43 2.81
CA ASP A 7 17.00 9.81 2.39
C ASP A 7 18.00 10.25 1.29
N GLU A 8 17.90 11.50 0.86
CA GLU A 8 18.78 12.07 -0.18
C GLU A 8 20.26 12.13 0.24
N ASN A 9 20.56 12.07 1.54
CA ASN A 9 21.92 12.05 2.09
C ASN A 9 22.48 10.63 2.25
N GLY A 10 21.68 9.61 1.94
CA GLY A 10 22.07 8.22 2.10
C GLY A 10 21.92 7.69 3.53
N GLU A 11 21.14 8.37 4.38
CA GLU A 11 20.89 8.00 5.76
C GLU A 11 19.50 7.41 5.95
N TYR A 12 19.32 6.56 6.97
CA TYR A 12 18.00 6.01 7.30
C TYR A 12 17.10 7.08 7.91
N ALA A 13 15.88 7.21 7.39
CA ALA A 13 14.89 8.16 7.87
C ALA A 13 13.50 7.50 8.00
N PHE A 14 12.71 7.93 9.00
CA PHE A 14 11.32 7.51 9.09
C PHE A 14 10.49 8.11 7.95
N THR A 15 9.66 7.29 7.31
CA THR A 15 8.73 7.74 6.25
C THR A 15 7.45 8.36 6.83
N ALA A 16 7.19 8.15 8.11
CA ALA A 16 6.00 8.65 8.79
C ALA A 16 6.05 10.16 8.99
N THR A 17 5.03 10.88 8.49
CA THR A 17 4.90 12.35 8.61
C THR A 17 4.30 12.81 9.95
N SER A 18 3.85 11.90 10.81
CA SER A 18 3.29 12.22 12.13
C SER A 18 3.81 11.29 13.22
N ASP A 19 3.95 11.81 14.44
CA ASP A 19 4.38 11.03 15.60
C ASP A 19 3.48 9.83 15.88
N SER A 20 2.20 9.96 15.69
CA SER A 20 1.24 8.87 15.90
C SER A 20 1.52 7.67 14.96
N ARG A 21 1.82 7.93 13.68
CA ARG A 21 2.18 6.89 12.71
C ARG A 21 3.53 6.28 13.03
N ARG A 22 4.51 7.11 13.39
CA ARG A 22 5.84 6.65 13.80
C ARG A 22 5.76 5.73 15.02
N LEU A 23 5.04 6.12 16.06
CA LEU A 23 4.86 5.30 17.26
C LEU A 23 4.10 4.00 16.97
N ARG A 24 3.12 4.03 16.07
CA ARG A 24 2.44 2.78 15.65
C ARG A 24 3.42 1.83 14.94
N PHE A 25 4.23 2.34 14.01
CA PHE A 25 5.27 1.55 13.36
C PHE A 25 6.26 0.95 14.37
N LEU A 26 6.73 1.74 15.34
CA LEU A 26 7.62 1.24 16.40
C LEU A 26 6.96 0.16 17.26
N ALA A 27 5.66 0.30 17.55
CA ALA A 27 4.93 -0.75 18.27
C ALA A 27 4.93 -2.06 17.48
N ASP A 28 4.69 -2.01 16.18
CA ASP A 28 4.72 -3.19 15.32
C ASP A 28 6.13 -3.82 15.22
N VAL A 29 7.18 -3.01 15.11
CA VAL A 29 8.59 -3.45 15.11
C VAL A 29 8.94 -4.23 16.38
N TYR A 30 8.59 -3.67 17.53
CA TYR A 30 8.89 -4.25 18.85
C TYR A 30 7.84 -5.26 19.32
N GLY A 31 6.84 -5.60 18.48
CA GLY A 31 5.82 -6.60 18.77
C GLY A 31 4.86 -6.18 19.88
N GLN A 32 4.63 -4.88 20.05
CA GLN A 32 3.69 -4.36 21.05
C GLN A 32 2.29 -4.20 20.45
N LYS A 33 1.28 -4.69 21.18
CA LYS A 33 -0.12 -4.61 20.72
C LYS A 33 -0.63 -3.17 20.67
N TYR A 34 -0.28 -2.38 21.66
CA TYR A 34 -0.68 -0.98 21.79
C TYR A 34 0.53 -0.06 21.85
N VAL A 35 0.38 1.15 21.33
CA VAL A 35 1.41 2.21 21.40
C VAL A 35 1.77 2.56 22.84
N THR A 36 0.80 2.46 23.76
CA THR A 36 0.99 2.69 25.19
C THR A 36 1.91 1.69 25.88
N ASP A 37 2.14 0.54 25.27
CA ASP A 37 2.98 -0.52 25.82
C ASP A 37 4.46 -0.33 25.45
N LEU A 38 4.77 0.64 24.58
CA LEU A 38 6.13 1.00 24.22
C LEU A 38 6.86 1.63 25.40
N LYS A 39 8.02 1.08 25.74
CA LYS A 39 8.96 1.72 26.68
C LYS A 39 9.54 3.00 26.09
N LEU A 40 10.00 3.91 26.92
CA LEU A 40 10.55 5.20 26.49
C LEU A 40 11.70 5.02 25.45
N GLU A 41 12.60 4.09 25.68
CA GLU A 41 13.70 3.75 24.76
C GLU A 41 13.20 3.35 23.37
N MET A 42 12.09 2.60 23.30
CA MET A 42 11.47 2.20 22.03
C MET A 42 10.77 3.36 21.35
N GLN A 43 10.15 4.28 22.11
CA GLN A 43 9.46 5.45 21.56
C GLN A 43 10.44 6.47 20.95
N THR A 44 11.66 6.56 21.50
CA THR A 44 12.72 7.50 21.09
C THR A 44 13.74 6.87 20.15
N ALA A 45 13.55 5.60 19.78
CA ALA A 45 14.48 4.89 18.90
C ALA A 45 14.67 5.64 17.57
N THR A 46 15.92 5.77 17.16
CA THR A 46 16.30 6.32 15.86
C THR A 46 16.10 5.29 14.74
N PRO A 47 16.03 5.71 13.46
CA PRO A 47 15.96 4.76 12.35
C PRO A 47 17.11 3.75 12.34
N ASP A 48 18.33 4.17 12.66
CA ASP A 48 19.52 3.30 12.73
C ASP A 48 19.37 2.25 13.84
N GLU A 49 18.89 2.62 15.01
CA GLU A 49 18.63 1.68 16.12
C GLU A 49 17.56 0.66 15.76
N VAL A 50 16.53 1.07 15.01
CA VAL A 50 15.49 0.15 14.51
C VAL A 50 16.07 -0.83 13.49
N ILE A 51 16.90 -0.37 12.55
CA ILE A 51 17.59 -1.22 11.57
C ILE A 51 18.53 -2.20 12.27
N GLU A 52 19.30 -1.72 13.26
CA GLU A 52 20.18 -2.57 14.08
C GLU A 52 19.39 -3.66 14.83
N TYR A 53 18.28 -3.28 15.47
CA TYR A 53 17.40 -4.22 16.16
C TYR A 53 16.84 -5.28 15.23
N LEU A 54 16.30 -4.88 14.07
CA LEU A 54 15.71 -5.81 13.10
C LEU A 54 16.79 -6.65 12.42
N GLY A 55 17.95 -6.08 12.13
CA GLY A 55 19.08 -6.81 11.57
C GLY A 55 19.55 -7.94 12.47
N LYS A 56 19.64 -7.70 13.79
CA LYS A 56 19.92 -8.73 14.80
C LYS A 56 18.79 -9.76 14.88
N LYS A 57 17.54 -9.29 14.94
CA LYS A 57 16.34 -10.16 15.01
C LYS A 57 16.24 -11.14 13.84
N TYR A 58 16.63 -10.71 12.65
CA TYR A 58 16.56 -11.52 11.43
C TYR A 58 17.88 -12.17 11.06
N ALA A 59 18.93 -11.98 11.87
CA ALA A 59 20.29 -12.46 11.64
C ALA A 59 20.84 -12.05 10.26
N ILE A 60 20.67 -10.76 9.90
CA ILE A 60 21.17 -10.19 8.64
C ILE A 60 22.51 -9.50 8.94
N GLY A 61 23.60 -10.16 8.64
CA GLY A 61 24.96 -9.74 8.94
C GLY A 61 25.86 -10.93 9.15
N ASP A 62 26.98 -10.73 9.81
CA ASP A 62 27.92 -11.78 10.14
C ASP A 62 28.67 -11.45 11.44
N TYR A 63 29.30 -12.44 12.03
CA TYR A 63 30.19 -12.23 13.18
C TYR A 63 31.45 -11.46 12.77
N GLU A 64 32.09 -10.78 13.72
CA GLU A 64 33.33 -10.06 13.45
C GLU A 64 34.39 -11.01 12.89
N ASP A 65 34.54 -12.19 13.50
CA ASP A 65 35.24 -13.33 12.91
C ASP A 65 34.20 -14.38 12.46
N PRO A 66 34.05 -14.64 11.14
CA PRO A 66 33.09 -15.59 10.63
C PRO A 66 33.33 -17.03 11.08
N GLU A 67 34.55 -17.37 11.51
CA GLU A 67 34.91 -18.71 12.02
C GLU A 67 34.69 -18.84 13.55
N ASP A 68 34.48 -17.70 14.26
CA ASP A 68 34.25 -17.67 15.72
C ASP A 68 32.95 -16.94 16.07
N SER A 69 31.89 -17.69 16.30
CA SER A 69 30.57 -17.18 16.72
C SER A 69 30.53 -16.58 18.14
N GLN A 70 31.66 -16.55 18.85
CA GLN A 70 31.79 -15.85 20.14
C GLN A 70 32.16 -14.36 19.96
N THR A 71 32.52 -13.93 18.75
CA THR A 71 32.76 -12.53 18.43
C THR A 71 31.45 -11.76 18.26
N ASP A 72 31.50 -10.43 18.20
CA ASP A 72 30.32 -9.58 18.08
C ASP A 72 29.65 -9.78 16.71
N PHE A 73 28.31 -9.87 16.71
CA PHE A 73 27.53 -9.90 15.48
C PHE A 73 27.37 -8.50 14.91
N ILE A 74 27.88 -8.27 13.69
CA ILE A 74 27.84 -6.99 12.99
C ILE A 74 26.68 -7.02 11.98
N VAL A 75 25.64 -6.25 12.26
CA VAL A 75 24.47 -6.12 11.37
C VAL A 75 24.90 -5.51 10.02
N GLY A 76 24.43 -6.12 8.93
CA GLY A 76 24.71 -5.66 7.58
C GLY A 76 26.16 -5.87 7.11
N LYS A 77 26.99 -6.61 7.83
CA LYS A 77 28.35 -6.94 7.37
C LYS A 77 28.28 -7.62 5.99
N GLY A 78 28.98 -7.04 5.03
CA GLY A 78 29.00 -7.51 3.64
C GLY A 78 27.90 -6.95 2.73
N TYR A 79 27.00 -6.14 3.26
CA TYR A 79 25.90 -5.53 2.52
C TYR A 79 25.96 -4.00 2.55
N SER A 80 25.48 -3.36 1.49
CA SER A 80 25.25 -1.92 1.49
C SER A 80 24.03 -1.57 2.36
N LYS A 81 23.92 -0.30 2.79
CA LYS A 81 22.72 0.18 3.52
C LYS A 81 21.41 -0.12 2.77
N TYR A 82 21.44 -0.03 1.45
CA TYR A 82 20.28 -0.27 0.60
C TYR A 82 19.89 -1.75 0.54
N GLU A 83 20.85 -2.66 0.41
CA GLU A 83 20.60 -4.10 0.42
C GLU A 83 20.11 -4.56 1.79
N LEU A 84 20.74 -4.07 2.87
CA LEU A 84 20.31 -4.34 4.24
C LEU A 84 18.86 -3.90 4.46
N LEU A 85 18.50 -2.69 4.06
CA LEU A 85 17.13 -2.17 4.17
C LEU A 85 16.14 -3.05 3.41
N LYS A 86 16.45 -3.46 2.18
CA LYS A 86 15.59 -4.35 1.38
C LYS A 86 15.36 -5.68 2.07
N MET A 87 16.44 -6.33 2.55
CA MET A 87 16.33 -7.63 3.25
C MET A 87 15.48 -7.51 4.51
N ILE A 88 15.71 -6.45 5.32
CA ILE A 88 14.91 -6.19 6.51
C ILE A 88 13.44 -5.96 6.14
N THR A 89 13.16 -5.19 5.09
CA THR A 89 11.79 -4.91 4.62
C THR A 89 11.05 -6.19 4.27
N VAL A 90 11.67 -7.09 3.51
CA VAL A 90 11.06 -8.38 3.13
C VAL A 90 10.84 -9.24 4.36
N ARG A 91 11.84 -9.40 5.24
CA ARG A 91 11.71 -10.19 6.47
C ARG A 91 10.66 -9.64 7.42
N TYR A 92 10.56 -8.32 7.52
CA TYR A 92 9.52 -7.66 8.32
C TYR A 92 8.12 -7.93 7.76
N ALA A 93 7.94 -7.77 6.44
CA ALA A 93 6.66 -8.06 5.78
C ALA A 93 6.21 -9.51 5.97
N MET A 94 7.14 -10.48 5.82
CA MET A 94 6.88 -11.89 6.11
C MET A 94 6.50 -12.12 7.59
N GLY A 95 7.11 -11.36 8.50
CA GLY A 95 6.79 -11.42 9.93
C GLY A 95 5.36 -11.01 10.27
N LEU A 96 4.82 -10.02 9.56
CA LEU A 96 3.45 -9.52 9.76
C LEU A 96 2.37 -10.56 9.38
N THR A 97 2.66 -11.44 8.43
CA THR A 97 1.75 -12.48 7.93
C THR A 97 2.13 -13.89 8.42
N SER A 98 3.00 -14.00 9.42
CA SER A 98 3.53 -15.27 9.92
C SER A 98 2.49 -16.26 10.46
N TYR A 99 1.28 -15.79 10.81
CA TYR A 99 0.14 -16.62 11.20
C TYR A 99 -0.53 -17.33 10.00
N GLN A 100 -0.29 -16.84 8.78
CA GLN A 100 -0.80 -17.38 7.52
C GLN A 100 0.33 -18.08 6.75
N LYS A 101 0.82 -19.20 7.24
CA LYS A 101 2.03 -19.88 6.76
C LYS A 101 2.06 -20.22 5.27
N TYR A 102 0.90 -20.33 4.63
CA TYR A 102 0.76 -20.73 3.22
C TYR A 102 0.38 -19.58 2.29
N ILE A 103 0.27 -18.37 2.80
CA ILE A 103 0.02 -17.18 1.96
C ILE A 103 1.34 -16.52 1.66
N GLY A 104 1.64 -16.37 0.37
CA GLY A 104 2.85 -15.69 -0.11
C GLY A 104 2.88 -14.22 0.32
N THR A 105 4.06 -13.73 0.66
CA THR A 105 4.28 -12.30 0.89
C THR A 105 4.65 -11.64 -0.42
N THR A 106 3.84 -10.69 -0.87
CA THR A 106 4.13 -9.93 -2.10
C THR A 106 5.35 -9.03 -1.89
N VAL A 107 6.41 -9.31 -2.63
CA VAL A 107 7.69 -8.57 -2.58
C VAL A 107 7.70 -7.44 -3.61
N ALA A 108 7.18 -7.69 -4.81
CA ALA A 108 7.09 -6.72 -5.89
C ALA A 108 5.82 -6.96 -6.71
N THR A 109 5.28 -5.89 -7.29
CA THR A 109 4.14 -5.92 -8.21
C THR A 109 4.53 -5.22 -9.51
N ASP A 110 3.83 -5.54 -10.60
CA ASP A 110 4.05 -4.92 -11.92
C ASP A 110 5.50 -5.05 -12.41
N ILE A 111 6.07 -6.26 -12.25
CA ILE A 111 7.43 -6.54 -12.70
C ILE A 111 7.48 -6.62 -14.23
N SER A 112 8.59 -6.19 -14.84
CA SER A 112 8.77 -6.27 -16.28
C SER A 112 8.93 -7.72 -16.77
N GLU A 113 8.64 -7.98 -18.05
CA GLU A 113 8.80 -9.31 -18.65
C GLU A 113 10.26 -9.80 -18.58
N GLU A 114 11.24 -8.88 -18.66
CA GLU A 114 12.65 -9.23 -18.51
C GLU A 114 12.94 -9.70 -17.07
N THR A 115 12.41 -8.99 -16.06
CA THR A 115 12.57 -9.38 -14.66
C THR A 115 11.88 -10.71 -14.39
N ARG A 116 10.67 -10.90 -14.95
CA ARG A 116 9.94 -12.17 -14.88
C ARG A 116 10.77 -13.32 -15.43
N ALA A 117 11.33 -13.15 -16.63
CA ALA A 117 12.15 -14.17 -17.28
C ALA A 117 13.37 -14.55 -16.42
N VAL A 118 14.10 -13.55 -15.90
CA VAL A 118 15.26 -13.77 -15.03
C VAL A 118 14.89 -14.53 -13.76
N ILE A 119 13.75 -14.20 -13.12
CA ILE A 119 13.31 -14.91 -11.93
C ILE A 119 12.93 -16.36 -12.29
N MET A 120 12.18 -16.56 -13.38
CA MET A 120 11.77 -17.90 -13.81
C MET A 120 12.94 -18.81 -14.15
N GLU A 121 14.00 -18.27 -14.75
CA GLU A 121 15.25 -19.03 -15.04
C GLU A 121 16.01 -19.44 -13.77
N ASN A 122 15.79 -18.76 -12.66
CA ASN A 122 16.52 -18.99 -11.41
C ASN A 122 15.62 -19.54 -10.28
N LEU A 123 14.42 -20.02 -10.56
CA LEU A 123 13.52 -20.58 -9.55
C LEU A 123 14.07 -21.81 -8.82
N ASP A 124 14.98 -22.54 -9.44
CA ASP A 124 15.69 -23.67 -8.84
C ASP A 124 16.64 -23.25 -7.70
N VAL A 125 17.14 -22.01 -7.75
CA VAL A 125 18.02 -21.42 -6.71
C VAL A 125 17.22 -20.56 -5.73
N LEU A 126 16.11 -19.95 -6.18
CA LEU A 126 15.24 -19.06 -5.41
C LEU A 126 14.16 -19.84 -4.65
N ASP A 127 14.57 -20.66 -3.68
CA ASP A 127 13.66 -21.46 -2.86
C ASP A 127 12.58 -20.58 -2.20
N GLY A 128 11.30 -20.90 -2.44
CA GLY A 128 10.14 -20.22 -1.84
C GLY A 128 9.73 -18.92 -2.55
N VAL A 129 10.26 -18.65 -3.72
CA VAL A 129 9.81 -17.55 -4.59
C VAL A 129 8.86 -18.09 -5.65
N SER A 130 7.74 -17.40 -5.86
CA SER A 130 6.78 -17.69 -6.93
C SER A 130 6.43 -16.40 -7.68
N ILE A 131 5.97 -16.54 -8.91
CA ILE A 131 5.40 -15.46 -9.71
C ILE A 131 3.94 -15.78 -9.94
N GLU A 132 3.10 -14.85 -9.61
CA GLU A 132 1.65 -14.97 -9.79
C GLU A 132 1.15 -13.88 -10.74
N GLU A 133 0.21 -14.23 -11.60
CA GLU A 133 -0.53 -13.27 -12.41
C GLU A 133 -1.81 -12.90 -11.67
N ALA A 134 -1.95 -11.63 -11.32
CA ALA A 134 -3.13 -11.13 -10.65
C ALA A 134 -3.79 -10.01 -11.47
N PRO A 135 -5.11 -10.05 -11.68
CA PRO A 135 -5.82 -8.95 -12.31
C PRO A 135 -5.82 -7.74 -11.38
N VAL A 136 -5.41 -6.59 -11.92
CA VAL A 136 -5.41 -5.33 -11.16
C VAL A 136 -6.37 -4.33 -11.78
N ARG A 137 -7.00 -3.48 -10.96
CA ARG A 137 -7.83 -2.37 -11.43
C ARG A 137 -6.94 -1.32 -12.08
N ARG A 138 -7.23 -0.95 -13.32
CA ARG A 138 -6.60 0.15 -14.03
C ARG A 138 -7.66 1.20 -14.36
N TYR A 139 -7.55 2.35 -13.73
CA TYR A 139 -8.48 3.46 -13.95
C TYR A 139 -7.95 4.39 -15.03
N VAL A 140 -8.55 4.32 -16.21
CA VAL A 140 -8.24 5.22 -17.33
C VAL A 140 -8.99 6.52 -17.12
N ASP A 141 -8.31 7.67 -17.30
CA ASP A 141 -8.89 9.01 -17.16
C ASP A 141 -9.57 9.25 -15.78
N SER A 142 -9.03 8.63 -14.73
CA SER A 142 -9.62 8.63 -13.38
C SER A 142 -9.95 10.01 -12.82
N VAL A 143 -9.18 11.05 -13.19
CA VAL A 143 -9.40 12.44 -12.76
C VAL A 143 -10.81 12.94 -13.13
N TYR A 144 -11.32 12.52 -14.30
CA TYR A 144 -12.63 12.96 -14.80
C TYR A 144 -13.80 12.10 -14.32
N PHE A 145 -13.51 10.86 -13.85
CA PHE A 145 -14.53 9.87 -13.56
C PHE A 145 -14.53 9.35 -12.12
N SER A 146 -13.61 9.82 -11.27
CA SER A 146 -13.44 9.31 -9.90
C SER A 146 -14.74 9.31 -9.07
N GLN A 147 -15.56 10.36 -9.20
CA GLN A 147 -16.83 10.49 -8.50
C GLN A 147 -17.92 9.50 -8.99
N ILE A 148 -17.77 8.96 -10.21
CA ILE A 148 -18.71 8.01 -10.81
C ILE A 148 -18.22 6.57 -10.58
N ILE A 149 -16.95 6.31 -10.91
CA ILE A 149 -16.34 5.00 -10.77
C ILE A 149 -16.21 4.63 -9.29
N GLY A 150 -15.80 5.56 -8.45
CA GLY A 150 -15.52 5.33 -7.04
C GLY A 150 -14.11 4.78 -6.81
N TYR A 151 -13.95 4.03 -5.73
CA TYR A 151 -12.67 3.43 -5.37
C TYR A 151 -12.86 2.07 -4.68
N THR A 152 -11.79 1.31 -4.64
CA THR A 152 -11.73 0.01 -3.96
C THR A 152 -10.96 0.11 -2.65
N GLY A 153 -11.23 -0.78 -1.72
CA GLY A 153 -10.55 -0.85 -0.43
C GLY A 153 -10.71 -2.21 0.23
N LYS A 154 -9.95 -2.45 1.30
CA LYS A 154 -10.04 -3.72 2.02
C LYS A 154 -11.45 -3.97 2.52
N ILE A 155 -11.91 -5.19 2.41
CA ILE A 155 -13.21 -5.64 2.91
C ILE A 155 -13.27 -5.52 4.44
N SER A 156 -14.40 -5.08 4.96
CA SER A 156 -14.72 -5.14 6.40
C SER A 156 -15.46 -6.44 6.74
N SER A 157 -15.55 -6.76 8.03
CA SER A 157 -16.25 -7.98 8.47
C SER A 157 -17.73 -7.99 8.07
N ASP A 158 -18.40 -6.84 8.16
CA ASP A 158 -19.82 -6.71 7.82
C ASP A 158 -20.06 -6.83 6.30
N GLU A 159 -19.14 -6.27 5.49
CA GLU A 159 -19.16 -6.41 4.04
C GLU A 159 -18.89 -7.85 3.61
N LEU A 160 -17.94 -8.54 4.26
CA LEU A 160 -17.63 -9.93 4.00
C LEU A 160 -18.87 -10.83 4.17
N GLU A 161 -19.58 -10.67 5.29
CA GLU A 161 -20.80 -11.41 5.57
C GLU A 161 -21.89 -11.12 4.53
N SER A 162 -22.11 -9.84 4.22
CA SER A 162 -23.15 -9.42 3.28
C SER A 162 -22.86 -9.84 1.84
N LEU A 163 -21.61 -9.74 1.38
CA LEU A 163 -21.22 -10.11 0.02
C LEU A 163 -21.23 -11.63 -0.19
N ASN A 164 -20.81 -12.41 0.81
CA ASN A 164 -20.90 -13.87 0.75
C ASN A 164 -22.35 -14.36 0.84
N ALA A 165 -23.22 -13.70 1.62
CA ALA A 165 -24.65 -13.99 1.62
C ALA A 165 -25.28 -13.71 0.24
N ARG A 166 -24.91 -12.61 -0.41
CA ARG A 166 -25.34 -12.27 -1.76
C ARG A 166 -24.82 -13.26 -2.81
N ASP A 167 -23.57 -13.72 -2.69
CA ASP A 167 -23.03 -14.77 -3.57
C ASP A 167 -23.86 -16.07 -3.47
N LEU A 168 -24.29 -16.46 -2.26
CA LEU A 168 -25.21 -17.60 -2.07
C LEU A 168 -26.56 -17.37 -2.75
N GLU A 169 -27.15 -16.18 -2.64
CA GLU A 169 -28.42 -15.84 -3.32
C GLU A 169 -28.30 -15.87 -4.84
N GLU A 170 -27.13 -15.51 -5.38
CA GLU A 170 -26.78 -15.53 -6.80
C GLU A 170 -26.39 -16.95 -7.30
N GLY A 171 -26.41 -17.96 -6.42
CA GLY A 171 -26.14 -19.37 -6.76
C GLY A 171 -24.66 -19.77 -6.63
N GLY A 172 -23.85 -18.98 -5.95
CA GLY A 172 -22.50 -19.32 -5.52
C GLY A 172 -22.49 -20.20 -4.26
N ASP A 173 -21.30 -20.42 -3.72
CA ASP A 173 -21.07 -21.23 -2.51
C ASP A 173 -20.90 -20.39 -1.22
N GLY A 174 -20.97 -19.07 -1.32
CA GLY A 174 -20.80 -18.16 -0.18
C GLY A 174 -19.36 -18.01 0.30
N THR A 175 -18.37 -18.43 -0.49
CA THR A 175 -16.95 -18.36 -0.15
C THR A 175 -16.15 -17.47 -1.09
N ARG A 176 -16.83 -16.73 -1.95
CA ARG A 176 -16.22 -15.86 -2.98
C ARG A 176 -15.28 -14.81 -2.39
N TYR A 177 -15.64 -14.28 -1.22
CA TYR A 177 -14.89 -13.21 -0.56
C TYR A 177 -14.20 -13.72 0.72
N THR A 178 -13.01 -13.19 0.97
CA THR A 178 -12.19 -13.47 2.16
C THR A 178 -11.76 -12.18 2.84
N VAL A 179 -11.29 -12.26 4.08
CA VAL A 179 -10.87 -11.09 4.91
C VAL A 179 -9.75 -10.23 4.32
N ASN A 180 -9.02 -10.75 3.34
CA ASN A 180 -7.90 -10.04 2.72
C ASN A 180 -8.29 -9.35 1.40
N ASP A 181 -9.54 -9.47 0.98
CA ASP A 181 -9.97 -8.97 -0.31
C ASP A 181 -10.10 -7.45 -0.35
N VAL A 182 -9.97 -6.96 -1.56
CA VAL A 182 -10.21 -5.58 -1.92
C VAL A 182 -11.53 -5.54 -2.71
N VAL A 183 -12.49 -4.77 -2.23
CA VAL A 183 -13.84 -4.64 -2.79
C VAL A 183 -14.16 -3.19 -3.09
N GLY A 184 -15.15 -2.95 -3.93
CA GLY A 184 -15.65 -1.61 -4.24
C GLY A 184 -16.25 -0.92 -3.02
N ARG A 185 -15.82 0.29 -2.73
CA ARG A 185 -16.25 1.09 -1.58
C ARG A 185 -17.28 2.15 -1.92
N SER A 186 -17.26 2.62 -3.14
CA SER A 186 -18.19 3.65 -3.61
C SER A 186 -18.39 3.60 -5.12
N GLY A 187 -19.36 4.33 -5.62
CA GLY A 187 -19.61 4.47 -7.04
C GLY A 187 -19.98 3.16 -7.74
N ILE A 188 -19.58 3.04 -8.99
CA ILE A 188 -19.80 1.85 -9.83
C ILE A 188 -19.03 0.65 -9.27
N GLU A 189 -17.84 0.83 -8.73
CA GLU A 189 -17.07 -0.24 -8.10
C GLU A 189 -17.89 -0.94 -7.00
N ALA A 190 -18.54 -0.18 -6.11
CA ALA A 190 -19.39 -0.77 -5.06
C ALA A 190 -20.71 -1.31 -5.59
N TYR A 191 -21.33 -0.61 -6.54
CA TYR A 191 -22.64 -1.01 -7.04
C TYR A 191 -22.59 -2.28 -7.90
N MET A 192 -21.52 -2.42 -8.70
CA MET A 192 -21.32 -3.55 -9.62
C MET A 192 -20.28 -4.55 -9.12
N GLU A 193 -19.99 -4.56 -7.82
CA GLU A 193 -18.95 -5.39 -7.21
C GLU A 193 -19.06 -6.85 -7.63
N THR A 194 -20.23 -7.48 -7.51
CA THR A 194 -20.42 -8.90 -7.87
C THR A 194 -20.26 -9.18 -9.37
N THR A 195 -20.40 -8.15 -10.21
CA THR A 195 -20.17 -8.26 -11.66
C THR A 195 -18.70 -8.10 -12.02
N LEU A 196 -18.03 -7.15 -11.37
CA LEU A 196 -16.63 -6.78 -11.63
C LEU A 196 -15.64 -7.75 -10.96
N GLN A 197 -15.99 -8.27 -9.79
CA GLN A 197 -15.16 -9.21 -9.05
C GLN A 197 -15.21 -10.59 -9.71
N GLY A 198 -14.09 -11.05 -10.20
CA GLY A 198 -13.97 -12.41 -10.75
C GLY A 198 -14.13 -13.49 -9.67
N ARG A 199 -13.76 -14.69 -10.02
CA ARG A 199 -13.60 -15.80 -9.08
C ARG A 199 -12.12 -16.10 -8.91
N LYS A 200 -11.68 -16.27 -7.66
CA LYS A 200 -10.29 -16.63 -7.36
C LYS A 200 -10.01 -18.05 -7.81
N GLY A 201 -8.77 -18.27 -8.24
CA GLY A 201 -8.22 -19.60 -8.32
C GLY A 201 -7.95 -20.16 -6.91
N LEU A 202 -8.00 -21.45 -6.80
CA LEU A 202 -7.54 -22.20 -5.64
C LEU A 202 -6.46 -23.17 -6.09
N GLU A 203 -5.29 -23.07 -5.49
CA GLU A 203 -4.19 -24.01 -5.72
C GLU A 203 -4.08 -24.92 -4.49
N THR A 204 -4.31 -26.21 -4.69
CA THR A 204 -4.16 -27.22 -3.66
C THR A 204 -2.77 -27.86 -3.78
N VAL A 205 -2.00 -27.81 -2.71
CA VAL A 205 -0.60 -28.28 -2.71
C VAL A 205 -0.37 -29.40 -1.69
N TYR A 206 0.47 -30.36 -2.05
CA TYR A 206 0.96 -31.36 -1.13
C TYR A 206 2.20 -30.81 -0.41
N VAL A 207 2.21 -30.86 0.91
CA VAL A 207 3.35 -30.40 1.73
C VAL A 207 3.94 -31.56 2.53
N ASN A 208 5.25 -31.54 2.76
CA ASN A 208 5.92 -32.48 3.65
C ASN A 208 5.74 -32.06 5.12
N ASN A 209 6.30 -32.87 6.04
CA ASN A 209 6.24 -32.62 7.47
C ASN A 209 6.95 -31.33 7.94
N THR A 210 7.76 -30.72 7.09
CA THR A 210 8.42 -29.42 7.34
C THR A 210 7.68 -28.25 6.70
N GLY A 211 6.56 -28.51 5.99
CA GLY A 211 5.76 -27.49 5.30
C GLY A 211 6.30 -27.11 3.91
N LYS A 212 7.29 -27.83 3.38
CA LYS A 212 7.78 -27.61 2.01
C LYS A 212 6.77 -28.18 1.01
N VAL A 213 6.40 -27.40 -0.01
CA VAL A 213 5.54 -27.84 -1.12
C VAL A 213 6.26 -28.91 -1.92
N MET A 214 5.62 -30.06 -2.09
CA MET A 214 6.14 -31.23 -2.81
C MET A 214 5.51 -31.40 -4.20
N GLY A 215 4.33 -30.81 -4.41
CA GLY A 215 3.60 -30.87 -5.67
C GLY A 215 2.25 -30.18 -5.57
N ILE A 216 1.63 -29.97 -6.72
CA ILE A 216 0.31 -29.35 -6.88
C ILE A 216 -0.71 -30.46 -7.20
N ASP A 217 -1.85 -30.40 -6.56
CA ASP A 217 -3.02 -31.22 -6.90
C ASP A 217 -3.84 -30.49 -7.98
N GLU A 218 -3.60 -30.85 -9.23
CA GLU A 218 -4.27 -30.22 -10.38
C GLU A 218 -5.79 -30.49 -10.40
N GLU A 219 -6.23 -31.65 -9.87
CA GLU A 219 -7.65 -32.02 -9.83
C GLU A 219 -8.43 -31.23 -8.77
N ALA A 220 -7.77 -30.91 -7.66
CA ALA A 220 -8.34 -30.11 -6.59
C ALA A 220 -8.08 -28.60 -6.73
N SER A 221 -7.36 -28.19 -7.77
CA SER A 221 -7.04 -26.80 -8.07
C SER A 221 -8.03 -26.22 -9.07
N THR A 222 -8.35 -24.94 -8.95
CA THR A 222 -9.23 -24.19 -9.86
C THR A 222 -8.52 -22.95 -10.39
N THR A 223 -8.65 -22.69 -11.68
CA THR A 223 -8.08 -21.50 -12.31
C THR A 223 -8.90 -20.25 -11.96
N PRO A 224 -8.28 -19.08 -11.79
CA PRO A 224 -9.00 -17.84 -11.57
C PRO A 224 -9.81 -17.46 -12.81
N VAL A 225 -10.98 -16.85 -12.58
CA VAL A 225 -11.85 -16.34 -13.64
C VAL A 225 -11.99 -14.83 -13.48
N ALA A 226 -11.69 -14.09 -14.53
CA ALA A 226 -11.86 -12.63 -14.53
C ALA A 226 -13.33 -12.23 -14.36
N GLY A 227 -13.58 -11.05 -13.77
CA GLY A 227 -14.91 -10.46 -13.72
C GLY A 227 -15.40 -9.99 -15.10
N ASN A 228 -16.65 -9.58 -15.16
CA ASN A 228 -17.27 -9.08 -16.38
C ASN A 228 -17.01 -7.59 -16.58
N ASP A 229 -17.02 -7.16 -17.83
CA ASP A 229 -16.98 -5.74 -18.18
C ASP A 229 -18.31 -5.05 -17.86
N VAL A 230 -18.23 -3.79 -17.47
CA VAL A 230 -19.39 -2.92 -17.24
C VAL A 230 -19.31 -1.71 -18.16
N TYR A 231 -20.33 -1.54 -19.00
CA TYR A 231 -20.46 -0.43 -19.94
C TYR A 231 -21.44 0.60 -19.39
N LEU A 232 -21.01 1.85 -19.35
CA LEU A 232 -21.85 2.98 -18.91
C LEU A 232 -22.41 3.74 -20.12
N THR A 233 -23.55 4.38 -19.93
CA THR A 233 -24.18 5.25 -20.94
C THR A 233 -23.64 6.66 -20.97
N ILE A 234 -22.58 6.94 -20.20
CA ILE A 234 -21.95 8.26 -20.08
C ILE A 234 -21.06 8.49 -21.30
N ASP A 235 -21.24 9.64 -21.95
CA ASP A 235 -20.35 10.09 -23.00
C ASP A 235 -19.04 10.62 -22.37
N LYS A 236 -17.91 9.98 -22.72
CA LYS A 236 -16.59 10.28 -22.16
C LYS A 236 -16.16 11.72 -22.47
N ASP A 237 -16.30 12.14 -23.72
CA ASP A 237 -15.81 13.46 -24.16
C ASP A 237 -16.63 14.59 -23.55
N LEU A 238 -17.93 14.37 -23.42
CA LEU A 238 -18.83 15.31 -22.75
C LEU A 238 -18.49 15.46 -21.26
N GLN A 239 -18.18 14.36 -20.58
CA GLN A 239 -17.78 14.38 -19.18
C GLN A 239 -16.46 15.14 -18.98
N ILE A 240 -15.45 14.90 -19.83
CA ILE A 240 -14.17 15.60 -19.81
C ILE A 240 -14.37 17.10 -20.07
N ALA A 241 -15.20 17.46 -21.06
CA ALA A 241 -15.51 18.86 -21.36
C ALA A 241 -16.21 19.55 -20.18
N ALA A 242 -17.18 18.89 -19.55
CA ALA A 242 -17.87 19.41 -18.38
C ALA A 242 -16.92 19.62 -17.19
N TYR A 243 -16.03 18.66 -16.91
CA TYR A 243 -15.01 18.78 -15.88
C TYR A 243 -14.12 20.00 -16.13
N ASN A 244 -13.55 20.14 -17.32
CA ASN A 244 -12.65 21.24 -17.67
C ASN A 244 -13.34 22.62 -17.57
N ILE A 245 -14.62 22.71 -17.96
CA ILE A 245 -15.42 23.95 -17.83
C ILE A 245 -15.62 24.29 -16.35
N LEU A 246 -15.95 23.30 -15.51
CA LEU A 246 -16.11 23.51 -14.07
C LEU A 246 -14.79 23.94 -13.41
N GLU A 247 -13.68 23.27 -13.74
CA GLU A 247 -12.35 23.63 -13.23
C GLU A 247 -11.98 25.08 -13.58
N GLN A 248 -12.12 25.44 -14.84
CA GLN A 248 -11.86 26.84 -15.28
C GLN A 248 -12.76 27.86 -14.55
N LYS A 249 -14.04 27.55 -14.35
CA LYS A 249 -14.96 28.43 -13.63
C LYS A 249 -14.59 28.56 -12.16
N ILE A 250 -14.25 27.47 -11.50
CA ILE A 250 -13.81 27.44 -10.10
C ILE A 250 -12.50 28.25 -9.96
N ALA A 251 -11.51 27.96 -10.81
CA ALA A 251 -10.25 28.70 -10.83
C ALA A 251 -10.45 30.21 -11.02
N GLY A 252 -11.32 30.61 -11.95
CA GLY A 252 -11.66 32.02 -12.17
C GLY A 252 -12.36 32.67 -10.98
N ILE A 253 -13.25 31.96 -10.30
CA ILE A 253 -13.90 32.44 -9.06
C ILE A 253 -12.88 32.62 -7.95
N LEU A 254 -12.02 31.61 -7.71
CA LEU A 254 -10.99 31.67 -6.69
C LEU A 254 -10.00 32.81 -6.93
N LEU A 255 -9.51 32.96 -8.16
CA LEU A 255 -8.58 34.02 -8.53
C LEU A 255 -9.17 35.42 -8.24
N ASN A 256 -10.45 35.63 -8.55
CA ASN A 256 -11.13 36.88 -8.28
C ASN A 256 -11.37 37.13 -6.77
N LYS A 257 -11.26 36.09 -5.94
CA LYS A 257 -11.45 36.19 -4.49
C LYS A 257 -10.15 36.36 -3.72
N ILE A 258 -8.99 36.09 -4.33
CA ILE A 258 -7.70 36.27 -3.68
C ILE A 258 -7.42 37.76 -3.48
N GLN A 259 -7.14 38.15 -2.25
CA GLN A 259 -6.75 39.49 -1.86
C GLN A 259 -5.43 39.53 -1.13
N ASN A 260 -4.68 40.62 -1.26
CA ASN A 260 -3.42 40.82 -0.55
C ASN A 260 -3.70 41.12 0.94
N ALA A 261 -4.10 40.10 1.68
CA ALA A 261 -4.35 40.13 3.11
C ALA A 261 -3.61 38.98 3.80
N LYS A 262 -3.24 39.16 5.08
CA LYS A 262 -2.62 38.11 5.88
C LYS A 262 -3.64 37.11 6.41
N GLU A 263 -4.77 37.61 6.83
CA GLU A 263 -5.84 36.84 7.49
C GLU A 263 -7.21 37.28 7.00
N TYR A 264 -8.18 36.39 7.08
CA TYR A 264 -9.58 36.72 6.83
C TYR A 264 -10.17 37.47 8.01
N THR A 265 -10.49 38.72 7.83
CA THR A 265 -11.14 39.61 8.85
C THR A 265 -12.60 39.88 8.58
N GLY A 266 -13.20 39.25 7.58
CA GLY A 266 -14.59 39.46 7.22
C GLY A 266 -15.55 38.94 8.29
N LYS A 267 -16.60 39.73 8.54
CA LYS A 267 -17.65 39.38 9.52
C LYS A 267 -18.98 39.00 8.86
N THR A 268 -18.99 38.83 7.55
CA THR A 268 -20.21 38.61 6.78
C THR A 268 -20.40 37.15 6.40
N ASN A 269 -21.65 36.73 6.35
CA ASN A 269 -22.05 35.44 5.79
C ASN A 269 -22.39 35.56 4.29
N SER A 270 -22.20 36.73 3.69
CA SER A 270 -22.47 36.94 2.28
C SER A 270 -21.34 36.42 1.40
N SER A 271 -21.64 35.50 0.49
CA SER A 271 -20.65 34.94 -0.45
C SER A 271 -20.03 36.01 -1.38
N LYS A 272 -20.67 37.18 -1.54
CA LYS A 272 -20.13 38.31 -2.34
C LYS A 272 -18.95 38.99 -1.65
N GLU A 273 -18.93 39.01 -0.33
CA GLU A 273 -17.91 39.67 0.50
C GLU A 273 -16.82 38.75 0.99
N LEU A 274 -16.96 37.42 0.74
CA LEU A 274 -15.91 36.45 1.05
C LEU A 274 -14.69 36.71 0.13
N TYR A 275 -13.51 36.72 0.75
CA TYR A 275 -12.24 36.72 0.05
C TYR A 275 -11.28 35.72 0.63
N ILE A 276 -10.24 35.36 -0.11
CA ILE A 276 -9.20 34.42 0.26
C ILE A 276 -7.93 35.24 0.52
N PRO A 277 -7.39 35.25 1.75
CA PRO A 277 -6.08 35.85 2.01
C PRO A 277 -5.00 35.19 1.17
N VAL A 278 -4.12 35.98 0.57
CA VAL A 278 -3.01 35.42 -0.24
C VAL A 278 -2.08 34.52 0.58
N TYR A 279 -1.96 34.78 1.87
CA TYR A 279 -1.16 33.93 2.78
C TYR A 279 -1.74 32.51 2.89
N ASP A 280 -3.06 32.35 2.93
CA ASP A 280 -3.70 31.02 2.94
C ASP A 280 -3.38 30.24 1.67
N VAL A 281 -3.31 30.93 0.52
CA VAL A 281 -2.89 30.32 -0.75
C VAL A 281 -1.44 29.86 -0.70
N TYR A 282 -0.52 30.68 -0.17
CA TYR A 282 0.88 30.29 0.00
C TYR A 282 1.02 29.10 0.94
N PHE A 283 0.36 29.12 2.10
CA PHE A 283 0.40 28.00 3.04
C PHE A 283 -0.18 26.73 2.44
N ALA A 284 -1.26 26.81 1.67
CA ALA A 284 -1.82 25.65 0.97
C ALA A 284 -0.83 25.08 -0.06
N LEU A 285 -0.15 25.92 -0.82
CA LEU A 285 0.87 25.50 -1.79
C LEU A 285 2.09 24.84 -1.11
N PHE A 286 2.54 25.37 0.02
CA PHE A 286 3.61 24.76 0.82
C PHE A 286 3.18 23.40 1.39
N ASN A 287 1.99 23.31 1.97
CA ASN A 287 1.47 22.08 2.55
C ASN A 287 1.26 20.97 1.52
N LEU A 288 0.96 21.35 0.27
CA LEU A 288 0.85 20.42 -0.85
C LEU A 288 2.20 20.07 -1.49
N SER A 289 3.32 20.62 -0.97
CA SER A 289 4.67 20.46 -1.53
C SER A 289 4.77 20.85 -3.02
N LEU A 290 3.90 21.76 -3.46
CA LEU A 290 3.89 22.24 -4.85
C LEU A 290 4.93 23.36 -5.10
N ILE A 291 5.51 23.91 -4.03
CA ILE A 291 6.62 24.86 -4.10
C ILE A 291 7.81 24.23 -3.41
N HIS A 292 8.81 23.85 -4.19
CA HIS A 292 10.12 23.48 -3.69
C HIS A 292 10.90 24.77 -3.49
N ILE A 293 11.22 25.12 -2.24
CA ILE A 293 12.19 26.17 -1.96
C ILE A 293 13.54 25.47 -2.12
N SER A 294 14.20 25.68 -3.25
CA SER A 294 15.64 25.43 -3.33
C SER A 294 16.29 26.48 -2.43
N GLU A 295 16.86 26.06 -1.32
CA GLU A 295 17.74 26.91 -0.55
C GLU A 295 18.91 27.40 -1.43
N PRO A 296 19.36 28.67 -1.29
CA PRO A 296 20.42 29.25 -2.09
C PRO A 296 21.79 28.61 -1.83
#